data_090e7d9305229221e365a0579d61159b
#
_entry.id   090e7d9305229221e365a0579d61159b
#
_cell.length_a   1.000
_cell.length_b   1.000
_cell.length_c   1.000
_cell.angle_alpha   90.00
_cell.angle_beta   90.00
_cell.angle_gamma   90.00
#
_symmetry.space_group_name_H-M   'P 1'
#
loop_
_entity.id
_entity.type
_entity.pdbx_description
1 polymer ?
#
loop_
_entity_poly.entity_id
_entity_poly.type
_entity_poly.pdbx_seq_one_letter_code
_entity_poly.pdbx_strand_id
1 'polypeptide(L)'
;MVTITLIEDPDGGQRRLFDDWAEVFAADGRHLFGPDHTSRSAAELREMNRGSDRHSISWSAIDGDGRVIGAACLVMPQHDNLAQGGINVVVHPDHRRRGVGSLLLEPTEAAARAHDRTLLLAETQWLAGGRDESGEEFAARKGYAGAQTILRSSLSLPADRARLAAASTAAGDGADGYVLRTCWDGIPEEWLAGRAE
;
A
#
# COMPACT_ATOMS: atom_id res chain seq x y z
N MET A 1 -6.43 -14.56 -23.59
CA MET A 1 -6.44 -13.07 -23.75
C MET A 1 -6.69 -12.48 -22.38
N VAL A 2 -6.00 -11.40 -21.99
CA VAL A 2 -6.23 -10.70 -20.71
C VAL A 2 -7.08 -9.47 -20.97
N THR A 3 -8.12 -9.26 -20.18
CA THR A 3 -9.01 -8.08 -20.24
C THR A 3 -8.81 -7.23 -18.99
N ILE A 4 -8.66 -5.92 -19.16
CA ILE A 4 -8.64 -4.98 -18.04
C ILE A 4 -10.03 -4.41 -17.82
N THR A 5 -10.55 -4.55 -16.62
CA THR A 5 -11.91 -4.14 -16.23
C THR A 5 -11.85 -3.13 -15.10
N LEU A 6 -12.50 -1.98 -15.29
CA LEU A 6 -12.71 -0.97 -14.25
C LEU A 6 -13.76 -1.49 -13.25
N ILE A 7 -13.52 -1.25 -11.96
CA ILE A 7 -14.46 -1.56 -10.88
C ILE A 7 -15.17 -0.26 -10.48
N GLU A 8 -16.43 -0.12 -10.88
CA GLU A 8 -17.24 1.08 -10.64
C GLU A 8 -18.19 0.93 -9.45
N ASP A 9 -18.63 -0.31 -9.18
CA ASP A 9 -19.61 -0.61 -8.12
C ASP A 9 -19.14 -1.77 -7.22
N PRO A 10 -18.15 -1.48 -6.32
CA PRO A 10 -17.56 -2.51 -5.46
C PRO A 10 -18.48 -3.02 -4.35
N ASP A 11 -19.55 -2.30 -4.03
CA ASP A 11 -20.53 -2.67 -3.01
C ASP A 11 -21.77 -3.38 -3.59
N GLY A 12 -22.04 -3.23 -4.88
CA GLY A 12 -23.21 -3.75 -5.57
C GLY A 12 -22.88 -4.78 -6.66
N GLY A 13 -23.15 -4.44 -7.92
CA GLY A 13 -23.06 -5.37 -9.06
C GLY A 13 -21.69 -5.98 -9.31
N GLN A 14 -20.62 -5.31 -8.92
CA GLN A 14 -19.23 -5.78 -9.06
C GLN A 14 -18.59 -6.22 -7.74
N ARG A 15 -19.41 -6.51 -6.72
CA ARG A 15 -18.91 -6.90 -5.40
C ARG A 15 -17.97 -8.11 -5.47
N ARG A 16 -18.35 -9.16 -6.18
CA ARG A 16 -17.51 -10.35 -6.33
C ARG A 16 -16.20 -10.03 -7.06
N LEU A 17 -16.25 -9.22 -8.10
CA LEU A 17 -15.05 -8.79 -8.82
C LEU A 17 -14.10 -8.03 -7.91
N PHE A 18 -14.62 -7.19 -7.01
CA PHE A 18 -13.81 -6.48 -6.01
C PHE A 18 -13.23 -7.43 -4.95
N ASP A 19 -13.98 -8.45 -4.52
CA ASP A 19 -13.47 -9.46 -3.60
C ASP A 19 -12.31 -10.24 -4.23
N ASP A 20 -12.44 -10.67 -5.47
CA ASP A 20 -11.40 -11.36 -6.25
C ASP A 20 -10.20 -10.43 -6.52
N TRP A 21 -10.42 -9.14 -6.74
CA TRP A 21 -9.39 -8.12 -6.86
C TRP A 21 -8.59 -7.95 -5.56
N ALA A 22 -9.25 -7.90 -4.41
CA ALA A 22 -8.61 -7.81 -3.09
C ALA A 22 -7.79 -9.07 -2.78
N GLU A 23 -8.27 -10.24 -3.22
CA GLU A 23 -7.56 -11.52 -3.06
C GLU A 23 -6.22 -11.56 -3.77
N VAL A 24 -6.04 -10.83 -4.88
CA VAL A 24 -4.73 -10.72 -5.56
C VAL A 24 -3.69 -10.09 -4.63
N PHE A 25 -4.04 -9.04 -3.87
CA PHE A 25 -3.14 -8.45 -2.88
C PHE A 25 -2.84 -9.41 -1.73
N ALA A 26 -3.83 -10.16 -1.28
CA ALA A 26 -3.65 -11.16 -0.24
C ALA A 26 -2.75 -12.32 -0.71
N ALA A 27 -2.91 -12.77 -1.95
CA ALA A 27 -2.06 -13.81 -2.56
C ALA A 27 -0.60 -13.35 -2.66
N ASP A 28 -0.37 -12.10 -3.04
CA ASP A 28 0.96 -11.49 -3.07
C ASP A 28 1.58 -11.38 -1.68
N GLY A 29 0.81 -10.88 -0.71
CA GLY A 29 1.24 -10.79 0.69
C GLY A 29 1.61 -12.16 1.26
N ARG A 30 0.81 -13.20 1.02
CA ARG A 30 1.13 -14.57 1.44
C ARG A 30 2.40 -15.11 0.75
N HIS A 31 2.59 -14.79 -0.52
CA HIS A 31 3.78 -15.21 -1.27
C HIS A 31 5.06 -14.57 -0.69
N LEU A 32 5.00 -13.28 -0.33
CA LEU A 32 6.15 -12.54 0.20
C LEU A 32 6.42 -12.81 1.68
N PHE A 33 5.37 -12.85 2.51
CA PHE A 33 5.49 -12.82 3.98
C PHE A 33 4.90 -14.06 4.66
N GLY A 34 4.36 -15.01 3.90
CA GLY A 34 3.73 -16.20 4.46
C GLY A 34 2.48 -15.87 5.28
N PRO A 35 2.25 -16.62 6.39
CA PRO A 35 1.05 -16.42 7.23
C PRO A 35 1.04 -15.08 7.97
N ASP A 36 2.18 -14.43 8.12
CA ASP A 36 2.32 -13.15 8.84
C ASP A 36 2.06 -11.91 7.94
N HIS A 37 1.51 -12.12 6.74
CA HIS A 37 1.15 -11.02 5.86
C HIS A 37 0.06 -10.13 6.47
N THR A 38 0.12 -8.83 6.17
CA THR A 38 -0.81 -7.82 6.70
C THR A 38 -1.73 -7.23 5.62
N SER A 39 -2.07 -8.04 4.60
CA SER A 39 -2.99 -7.61 3.55
C SER A 39 -4.39 -7.38 4.12
N ARG A 40 -5.02 -6.31 3.65
CA ARG A 40 -6.38 -5.96 4.08
C ARG A 40 -7.41 -6.84 3.40
N SER A 41 -8.48 -7.13 4.11
CA SER A 41 -9.66 -7.80 3.54
C SER A 41 -10.41 -6.89 2.56
N ALA A 42 -11.20 -7.48 1.67
CA ALA A 42 -12.05 -6.71 0.76
C ALA A 42 -13.05 -5.79 1.51
N ALA A 43 -13.52 -6.21 2.70
CA ALA A 43 -14.41 -5.40 3.53
C ALA A 43 -13.72 -4.14 4.06
N GLU A 44 -12.48 -4.27 4.56
CA GLU A 44 -11.67 -3.13 5.02
C GLU A 44 -11.34 -2.17 3.87
N LEU A 45 -10.99 -2.71 2.69
CA LEU A 45 -10.70 -1.89 1.51
C LEU A 45 -11.92 -1.12 1.02
N ARG A 46 -13.11 -1.73 1.03
CA ARG A 46 -14.37 -1.02 0.73
C ARG A 46 -14.64 0.10 1.71
N GLU A 47 -14.48 -0.15 3.00
CA GLU A 47 -14.69 0.87 4.02
C GLU A 47 -13.70 2.04 3.87
N MET A 48 -12.43 1.75 3.60
CA MET A 48 -11.43 2.78 3.32
C MET A 48 -11.80 3.65 2.10
N ASN A 49 -12.45 3.08 1.10
CA ASN A 49 -12.85 3.80 -0.11
C ASN A 49 -14.11 4.68 0.08
N ARG A 50 -14.84 4.53 1.19
CA ARG A 50 -16.01 5.37 1.52
C ARG A 50 -15.64 6.72 2.11
N GLY A 51 -14.40 6.89 2.57
CA GLY A 51 -13.93 8.15 3.13
C GLY A 51 -13.89 9.27 2.09
N SER A 52 -14.15 10.50 2.49
CA SER A 52 -14.11 11.69 1.62
C SER A 52 -12.71 12.29 1.44
N ASP A 53 -11.74 11.83 2.21
CA ASP A 53 -10.35 12.34 2.20
C ASP A 53 -9.54 11.85 1.00
N ARG A 54 -10.03 10.79 0.32
CA ARG A 54 -9.38 10.21 -0.87
C ARG A 54 -10.41 9.73 -1.90
N HIS A 55 -10.02 9.77 -3.16
CA HIS A 55 -10.74 9.15 -4.26
C HIS A 55 -9.92 7.98 -4.80
N SER A 56 -10.55 6.80 -4.94
CA SER A 56 -9.89 5.58 -5.40
C SER A 56 -10.54 5.05 -6.67
N ILE A 57 -9.71 4.64 -7.62
CA ILE A 57 -10.14 3.98 -8.86
C ILE A 57 -9.42 2.65 -8.93
N SER A 58 -10.15 1.56 -9.20
CA SER A 58 -9.62 0.20 -9.17
C SER A 58 -9.84 -0.54 -10.49
N TRP A 59 -8.85 -1.34 -10.90
CA TRP A 59 -8.91 -2.18 -12.11
C TRP A 59 -8.51 -3.61 -11.80
N SER A 60 -9.20 -4.56 -12.43
CA SER A 60 -8.88 -5.99 -12.43
C SER A 60 -8.34 -6.40 -13.80
N ALA A 61 -7.31 -7.24 -13.80
CA ALA A 61 -6.89 -8.00 -14.97
C ALA A 61 -7.52 -9.39 -14.91
N ILE A 62 -8.32 -9.73 -15.90
CA ILE A 62 -9.10 -10.99 -15.98
C ILE A 62 -8.54 -11.82 -17.13
N ASP A 63 -8.25 -13.10 -16.87
CA ASP A 63 -7.77 -14.03 -17.90
C ASP A 63 -8.93 -14.61 -18.76
N GLY A 64 -8.55 -15.48 -19.72
CA GLY A 64 -9.53 -16.11 -20.62
C GLY A 64 -10.50 -17.07 -19.93
N ASP A 65 -10.20 -17.51 -18.71
CA ASP A 65 -11.04 -18.40 -17.89
C ASP A 65 -11.93 -17.62 -16.90
N GLY A 66 -11.87 -16.28 -16.94
CA GLY A 66 -12.64 -15.39 -16.07
C GLY A 66 -12.04 -15.21 -14.68
N ARG A 67 -10.78 -15.57 -14.45
CA ARG A 67 -10.09 -15.40 -13.15
C ARG A 67 -9.43 -14.05 -13.09
N VAL A 68 -9.48 -13.39 -11.93
CA VAL A 68 -8.71 -12.19 -11.64
C VAL A 68 -7.27 -12.59 -11.36
N ILE A 69 -6.37 -12.17 -12.23
CA ILE A 69 -4.93 -12.49 -12.18
C ILE A 69 -4.04 -11.29 -11.88
N GLY A 70 -4.64 -10.12 -11.74
CA GLY A 70 -3.95 -8.90 -11.40
C GLY A 70 -4.90 -7.82 -10.93
N ALA A 71 -4.40 -6.92 -10.12
CA ALA A 71 -5.13 -5.84 -9.48
C ALA A 71 -4.34 -4.55 -9.57
N ALA A 72 -5.01 -3.45 -9.84
CA ALA A 72 -4.41 -2.12 -9.73
C ALA A 72 -5.37 -1.15 -9.04
N CYS A 73 -4.82 -0.15 -8.36
CA CYS A 73 -5.60 0.99 -7.90
C CYS A 73 -4.78 2.27 -7.98
N LEU A 74 -5.49 3.36 -8.22
CA LEU A 74 -5.05 4.74 -8.07
C LEU A 74 -5.77 5.33 -6.86
N VAL A 75 -5.03 5.90 -5.91
CA VAL A 75 -5.56 6.57 -4.73
C VAL A 75 -5.13 8.03 -4.77
N MET A 76 -6.07 8.94 -4.75
CA MET A 76 -5.84 10.37 -4.92
C MET A 76 -6.34 11.13 -3.68
N PRO A 77 -5.46 11.83 -2.94
CA PRO A 77 -5.87 12.76 -1.88
C PRO A 77 -6.81 13.84 -2.42
N GLN A 78 -7.79 14.28 -1.61
CA GLN A 78 -8.81 15.24 -2.05
C GLN A 78 -8.69 16.61 -1.39
N HIS A 79 -7.91 16.77 -0.33
CA HIS A 79 -7.82 18.00 0.45
C HIS A 79 -6.41 18.60 0.45
N ASP A 80 -5.39 17.75 0.43
CA ASP A 80 -3.98 18.13 0.41
C ASP A 80 -3.23 17.34 -0.64
N ASN A 81 -1.96 17.64 -0.90
CA ASN A 81 -1.11 16.89 -1.84
C ASN A 81 -1.80 16.60 -3.19
N LEU A 82 -2.58 17.55 -3.69
CA LEU A 82 -3.46 17.36 -4.86
C LEU A 82 -2.71 17.03 -6.15
N ALA A 83 -1.40 17.25 -6.21
CA ALA A 83 -0.55 16.83 -7.32
C ALA A 83 -0.18 15.33 -7.27
N GLN A 84 -0.43 14.65 -6.14
CA GLN A 84 0.01 13.28 -5.92
C GLN A 84 -1.09 12.26 -6.27
N GLY A 85 -0.65 11.10 -6.78
CA GLY A 85 -1.44 9.88 -6.87
C GLY A 85 -0.64 8.70 -6.34
N GLY A 86 -1.19 7.96 -5.38
CA GLY A 86 -0.65 6.67 -4.95
C GLY A 86 -1.11 5.56 -5.89
N ILE A 87 -0.20 4.78 -6.45
CA ILE A 87 -0.56 3.65 -7.31
C ILE A 87 -0.09 2.33 -6.70
N ASN A 88 -0.91 1.32 -6.85
CA ASN A 88 -0.55 -0.06 -6.56
C ASN A 88 -0.89 -0.91 -7.79
N VAL A 89 0.07 -1.70 -8.26
CA VAL A 89 -0.10 -2.66 -9.35
C VAL A 89 0.47 -3.99 -8.90
N VAL A 90 -0.41 -4.97 -8.73
CA VAL A 90 -0.05 -6.31 -8.25
C VAL A 90 -0.51 -7.35 -9.25
N VAL A 91 0.35 -8.31 -9.56
CA VAL A 91 0.04 -9.48 -10.38
C VAL A 91 0.15 -10.71 -9.50
N HIS A 92 -0.87 -11.55 -9.53
CA HIS A 92 -0.88 -12.82 -8.81
C HIS A 92 0.43 -13.59 -9.07
N PRO A 93 1.11 -14.13 -8.07
CA PRO A 93 2.44 -14.73 -8.22
C PRO A 93 2.56 -15.71 -9.39
N ASP A 94 1.56 -16.59 -9.59
CA ASP A 94 1.54 -17.61 -10.65
C ASP A 94 1.34 -17.02 -12.06
N HIS A 95 0.97 -15.76 -12.18
CA HIS A 95 0.67 -15.08 -13.45
C HIS A 95 1.66 -13.97 -13.80
N ARG A 96 2.75 -13.82 -13.04
CA ARG A 96 3.81 -12.84 -13.28
C ARG A 96 4.58 -13.11 -14.57
N ARG A 97 5.34 -12.13 -15.04
CA ARG A 97 6.23 -12.18 -16.23
C ARG A 97 5.50 -12.44 -17.56
N ARG A 98 4.19 -12.13 -17.62
CA ARG A 98 3.33 -12.28 -18.82
C ARG A 98 2.79 -10.95 -19.34
N GLY A 99 3.35 -9.81 -18.90
CA GLY A 99 2.92 -8.48 -19.35
C GLY A 99 1.74 -7.88 -18.60
N VAL A 100 1.08 -8.64 -17.71
CA VAL A 100 -0.14 -8.21 -17.00
C VAL A 100 0.05 -6.91 -16.22
N GLY A 101 1.19 -6.74 -15.54
CA GLY A 101 1.49 -5.50 -14.81
C GLY A 101 1.55 -4.26 -15.72
N SER A 102 2.07 -4.40 -16.96
CA SER A 102 2.09 -3.30 -17.92
C SER A 102 0.68 -2.94 -18.41
N LEU A 103 -0.18 -3.94 -18.65
CA LEU A 103 -1.58 -3.73 -19.04
C LEU A 103 -2.38 -3.02 -17.94
N LEU A 104 -2.09 -3.29 -16.67
CA LEU A 104 -2.74 -2.63 -15.53
C LEU A 104 -2.20 -1.21 -15.31
N LEU A 105 -0.89 -0.99 -15.48
CA LEU A 105 -0.28 0.31 -15.24
C LEU A 105 -0.77 1.37 -16.22
N GLU A 106 -0.98 1.02 -17.48
CA GLU A 106 -1.40 1.94 -18.54
C GLU A 106 -2.69 2.72 -18.20
N PRO A 107 -3.85 2.07 -17.88
CA PRO A 107 -5.06 2.80 -17.51
C PRO A 107 -4.92 3.52 -16.16
N THR A 108 -4.10 3.00 -15.23
CA THR A 108 -3.86 3.64 -13.93
C THR A 108 -3.15 4.98 -14.10
N GLU A 109 -2.09 5.03 -14.91
CA GLU A 109 -1.39 6.28 -15.24
C GLU A 109 -2.23 7.24 -16.09
N ALA A 110 -3.04 6.70 -17.02
CA ALA A 110 -3.95 7.51 -17.82
C ALA A 110 -4.99 8.21 -16.93
N ALA A 111 -5.57 7.50 -15.97
CA ALA A 111 -6.49 8.07 -15.01
C ALA A 111 -5.84 9.12 -14.12
N ALA A 112 -4.63 8.88 -13.65
CA ALA A 112 -3.89 9.87 -12.85
C ALA A 112 -3.68 11.18 -13.64
N ARG A 113 -3.28 11.09 -14.90
CA ARG A 113 -3.14 12.26 -15.78
C ARG A 113 -4.48 12.97 -16.01
N ALA A 114 -5.57 12.22 -16.20
CA ALA A 114 -6.90 12.78 -16.38
C ALA A 114 -7.43 13.51 -15.14
N HIS A 115 -6.89 13.21 -13.97
CA HIS A 115 -7.17 13.88 -12.70
C HIS A 115 -6.07 14.86 -12.26
N ASP A 116 -5.25 15.35 -13.22
CA ASP A 116 -4.20 16.35 -13.00
C ASP A 116 -3.15 15.94 -11.94
N ARG A 117 -2.92 14.62 -11.76
CA ARG A 117 -1.86 14.12 -10.87
C ARG A 117 -0.53 14.11 -11.63
N THR A 118 0.42 14.89 -11.15
CA THR A 118 1.74 15.08 -11.78
C THR A 118 2.85 14.30 -11.08
N LEU A 119 2.61 13.79 -9.88
CA LEU A 119 3.52 12.96 -9.11
C LEU A 119 2.86 11.63 -8.76
N LEU A 120 3.42 10.52 -9.22
CA LEU A 120 2.95 9.18 -8.89
C LEU A 120 3.91 8.51 -7.91
N LEU A 121 3.35 7.98 -6.83
CA LEU A 121 4.07 7.23 -5.80
C LEU A 121 3.63 5.77 -5.83
N ALA A 122 4.60 4.86 -5.81
CA ALA A 122 4.37 3.42 -5.73
C ALA A 122 5.28 2.80 -4.68
N GLU A 123 4.85 1.70 -4.08
CA GLU A 123 5.66 0.94 -3.15
C GLU A 123 5.94 -0.45 -3.69
N THR A 124 7.16 -0.92 -3.51
CA THR A 124 7.55 -2.31 -3.69
C THR A 124 8.03 -2.87 -2.35
N GLN A 125 7.78 -4.14 -2.09
CA GLN A 125 8.11 -4.77 -0.81
C GLN A 125 8.92 -6.04 -1.03
N TRP A 126 9.89 -6.28 -0.14
CA TRP A 126 10.68 -7.52 -0.09
C TRP A 126 11.10 -7.84 1.34
N LEU A 127 11.45 -9.10 1.61
CA LEU A 127 11.98 -9.49 2.91
C LEU A 127 13.42 -8.98 3.08
N ALA A 128 13.76 -8.51 4.29
CA ALA A 128 15.13 -8.16 4.63
C ALA A 128 16.04 -9.40 4.47
N GLY A 129 17.11 -9.26 3.67
CA GLY A 129 18.03 -10.37 3.35
C GLY A 129 17.57 -11.28 2.21
N GLY A 130 16.33 -11.14 1.71
CA GLY A 130 15.83 -11.73 0.47
C GLY A 130 15.66 -10.64 -0.59
N ARG A 131 15.92 -10.96 -1.85
CA ARG A 131 15.74 -10.02 -2.94
C ARG A 131 14.72 -10.57 -3.93
N ASP A 132 13.44 -10.23 -3.76
CA ASP A 132 12.52 -10.21 -4.89
C ASP A 132 12.55 -8.81 -5.50
N GLU A 133 13.51 -8.56 -6.37
CA GLU A 133 13.71 -7.29 -7.07
C GLU A 133 12.68 -7.07 -8.18
N SER A 134 11.75 -7.99 -8.40
CA SER A 134 10.84 -7.98 -9.54
C SER A 134 9.96 -6.73 -9.59
N GLY A 135 9.54 -6.21 -8.43
CA GLY A 135 8.78 -4.97 -8.32
C GLY A 135 9.64 -3.73 -8.62
N GLU A 136 10.84 -3.66 -8.05
CA GLU A 136 11.79 -2.56 -8.27
C GLU A 136 12.24 -2.52 -9.75
N GLU A 137 12.61 -3.67 -10.33
CA GLU A 137 12.97 -3.75 -11.74
C GLU A 137 11.80 -3.35 -12.66
N PHE A 138 10.56 -3.75 -12.32
CA PHE A 138 9.39 -3.35 -13.09
C PHE A 138 9.20 -1.84 -13.02
N ALA A 139 9.25 -1.24 -11.84
CA ALA A 139 9.14 0.21 -11.63
C ALA A 139 10.21 0.96 -12.41
N ALA A 140 11.48 0.55 -12.31
CA ALA A 140 12.59 1.18 -13.02
C ALA A 140 12.40 1.11 -14.55
N ARG A 141 11.98 -0.05 -15.10
CA ARG A 141 11.68 -0.19 -16.54
C ARG A 141 10.51 0.69 -17.00
N LYS A 142 9.63 1.10 -16.08
CA LYS A 142 8.51 2.01 -16.35
C LYS A 142 8.83 3.48 -16.08
N GLY A 143 10.09 3.79 -15.75
CA GLY A 143 10.56 5.16 -15.56
C GLY A 143 10.39 5.70 -14.14
N TYR A 144 10.02 4.83 -13.17
CA TYR A 144 9.96 5.21 -11.74
C TYR A 144 11.38 5.18 -11.17
N ALA A 145 11.71 6.18 -10.37
CA ALA A 145 12.96 6.26 -9.62
C ALA A 145 12.75 5.88 -8.16
N GLY A 146 13.71 5.17 -7.55
CA GLY A 146 13.71 4.90 -6.13
C GLY A 146 13.89 6.20 -5.35
N ALA A 147 12.97 6.51 -4.45
CA ALA A 147 12.99 7.73 -3.65
C ALA A 147 13.38 7.46 -2.19
N GLN A 148 12.88 6.37 -1.61
CA GLN A 148 13.09 6.05 -0.20
C GLN A 148 13.02 4.55 0.04
N THR A 149 13.82 4.05 0.98
CA THR A 149 13.70 2.68 1.53
C THR A 149 13.24 2.77 2.98
N ILE A 150 12.18 2.04 3.32
CA ILE A 150 11.60 1.99 4.66
C ILE A 150 11.77 0.58 5.22
N LEU A 151 12.31 0.47 6.44
CA LEU A 151 12.37 -0.80 7.16
C LEU A 151 11.15 -0.97 8.05
N ARG A 152 10.37 -2.04 7.80
CA ARG A 152 9.29 -2.46 8.69
C ARG A 152 9.79 -3.58 9.59
N SER A 153 9.70 -3.37 10.90
CA SER A 153 10.09 -4.35 11.91
C SER A 153 8.86 -4.89 12.62
N SER A 154 8.89 -6.18 13.00
CA SER A 154 7.84 -6.85 13.77
C SER A 154 8.43 -7.39 15.07
N LEU A 155 7.69 -7.29 16.17
CA LEU A 155 8.02 -7.88 17.45
C LEU A 155 6.99 -8.97 17.80
N SER A 156 7.45 -10.20 17.97
CA SER A 156 6.58 -11.30 18.43
C SER A 156 6.14 -11.08 19.87
N LEU A 157 4.86 -11.34 20.14
CA LEU A 157 4.28 -11.26 21.48
C LEU A 157 3.99 -12.68 22.04
N PRO A 158 4.17 -12.88 23.38
CA PRO A 158 4.65 -11.92 24.38
C PRO A 158 6.16 -11.63 24.19
N ALA A 159 6.52 -10.36 24.32
CA ALA A 159 7.91 -9.96 24.22
C ALA A 159 8.72 -10.40 25.45
N ASP A 160 10.01 -10.67 25.26
CA ASP A 160 10.94 -10.98 26.34
C ASP A 160 11.07 -9.78 27.30
N ARG A 161 10.63 -9.99 28.55
CA ARG A 161 10.63 -8.94 29.57
C ARG A 161 12.05 -8.42 29.92
N ALA A 162 13.06 -9.29 29.90
CA ALA A 162 14.42 -8.89 30.19
C ALA A 162 14.96 -8.01 29.06
N ARG A 163 14.68 -8.36 27.81
CA ARG A 163 15.04 -7.57 26.62
C ARG A 163 14.33 -6.21 26.60
N LEU A 164 13.05 -6.17 26.96
CA LEU A 164 12.31 -4.91 27.08
C LEU A 164 12.85 -4.02 28.18
N ALA A 165 13.20 -4.57 29.35
CA ALA A 165 13.79 -3.82 30.47
C ALA A 165 15.16 -3.25 30.08
N ALA A 166 16.00 -4.04 29.42
CA ALA A 166 17.31 -3.58 28.93
C ALA A 166 17.16 -2.44 27.89
N ALA A 167 16.23 -2.57 26.95
CA ALA A 167 15.94 -1.53 25.97
C ALA A 167 15.40 -0.24 26.61
N SER A 168 14.54 -0.37 27.63
CA SER A 168 14.00 0.76 28.39
C SER A 168 15.10 1.50 29.14
N THR A 169 16.04 0.78 29.78
CA THR A 169 17.18 1.38 30.45
C THR A 169 18.10 2.14 29.47
N ALA A 170 18.43 1.49 28.34
CA ALA A 170 19.27 2.12 27.31
C ALA A 170 18.59 3.36 26.68
N ALA A 171 17.28 3.34 26.53
CA ALA A 171 16.52 4.50 26.05
C ALA A 171 16.49 5.63 27.11
N GLY A 172 16.39 5.29 28.38
CA GLY A 172 16.46 6.25 29.49
C GLY A 172 17.77 7.02 29.51
N ASP A 173 18.90 6.32 29.32
CA ASP A 173 20.24 6.94 29.28
C ASP A 173 20.42 7.95 28.13
N GLY A 174 19.66 7.81 27.03
CA GLY A 174 19.69 8.72 25.89
C GLY A 174 18.57 9.78 25.89
N ALA A 175 17.71 9.78 26.91
CA ALA A 175 16.51 10.63 26.96
C ALA A 175 16.67 11.94 27.76
N ASP A 176 17.91 12.28 28.16
CA ASP A 176 18.17 13.51 28.88
C ASP A 176 17.69 14.75 28.11
N GLY A 177 16.85 15.55 28.77
CA GLY A 177 16.24 16.73 28.16
C GLY A 177 14.92 16.49 27.42
N TYR A 178 14.47 15.23 27.29
CA TYR A 178 13.16 14.91 26.71
C TYR A 178 12.12 14.63 27.79
N VAL A 179 10.90 15.11 27.55
CA VAL A 179 9.76 14.86 28.43
C VAL A 179 8.63 14.23 27.61
N LEU A 180 8.20 13.02 27.99
CA LEU A 180 7.01 12.39 27.39
C LEU A 180 5.75 13.03 27.95
N ARG A 181 4.86 13.43 27.07
CA ARG A 181 3.54 13.98 27.39
C ARG A 181 2.46 13.16 26.70
N THR A 182 1.44 12.77 27.42
CA THR A 182 0.27 12.07 26.87
C THR A 182 -0.88 13.05 26.69
N CYS A 183 -1.48 13.09 25.51
CA CYS A 183 -2.64 13.92 25.20
C CYS A 183 -3.80 13.01 24.83
N TRP A 184 -4.91 13.08 25.58
CA TRP A 184 -6.12 12.27 25.36
C TRP A 184 -7.20 13.03 24.58
N ASP A 185 -7.31 14.35 24.78
CA ASP A 185 -8.36 15.21 24.23
C ASP A 185 -7.87 16.09 23.06
N GLY A 186 -6.82 15.64 22.36
CA GLY A 186 -6.19 16.39 21.28
C GLY A 186 -4.81 16.92 21.67
N ILE A 187 -4.09 17.45 20.68
CA ILE A 187 -2.76 18.03 20.88
C ILE A 187 -2.95 19.48 21.31
N PRO A 188 -2.32 19.94 22.42
CA PRO A 188 -2.34 21.35 22.82
C PRO A 188 -1.88 22.26 21.69
N GLU A 189 -2.54 23.42 21.54
CA GLU A 189 -2.30 24.34 20.43
C GLU A 189 -0.85 24.83 20.38
N GLU A 190 -0.25 25.05 21.55
CA GLU A 190 1.16 25.46 21.69
C GLU A 190 2.17 24.42 21.14
N TRP A 191 1.74 23.16 20.89
CA TRP A 191 2.62 22.12 20.35
C TRP A 191 2.41 21.88 18.86
N LEU A 192 1.39 22.50 18.25
CA LEU A 192 1.08 22.30 16.84
C LEU A 192 2.16 22.88 15.93
N ALA A 193 2.75 24.00 16.29
CA ALA A 193 3.81 24.64 15.51
C ALA A 193 5.04 23.74 15.35
N GLY A 194 5.53 23.15 16.45
CA GLY A 194 6.70 22.24 16.40
C GLY A 194 6.44 20.88 15.78
N ARG A 195 5.17 20.55 15.46
CA ARG A 195 4.82 19.30 14.77
C ARG A 195 4.77 19.48 13.24
N ALA A 196 4.62 20.72 12.78
CA ALA A 196 4.51 21.05 11.36
C ALA A 196 5.89 21.26 10.67
N GLU A 197 6.96 21.28 11.44
CA GLU A 197 8.35 21.32 10.97
C GLU A 197 8.91 19.89 10.76
#